data_625a5c4d0ca59b2e3765c88f05ab0b2b
#
_entry.id   625a5c4d0ca59b2e3765c88f05ab0b2b
#
_cell.length_a   1.000
_cell.length_b   1.000
_cell.length_c   1.000
_cell.angle_alpha   90.00
_cell.angle_beta   90.00
_cell.angle_gamma   90.00
#
_symmetry.space_group_name_H-M   'P 1'
#
loop_
_entity.id
_entity.type
_entity.pdbx_description
1 polymer ?
#
loop_
_entity_poly.entity_id
_entity_poly.type
_entity_poly.pdbx_seq_one_letter_code
_entity_poly.pdbx_strand_id
1 'polypeptide(L)'
;MAHNPVGINSTLTTNTTSGTTRSVDKTLHKTDALRVVAVGAGAHIAIGTFPTATTANYYIANGESEVITLGACRNQTVVGIVTVGVAGTNKSRTVVAFPEGTGSPFQLGDAVTLTVTNQDYWNFTHQIVVGVSTSTNPSGFFNQRILIDNDYGVGYAHTALVATNFAELRGSFMVAALGDATGKLHYQQVQSSKGANG
;
A
#
# COMPACT_ATOMS: atom_id res chain seq x y z
N MET A 1 5.69 5.49 25.68
CA MET A 1 4.45 4.98 25.06
C MET A 1 4.64 3.49 24.77
N ALA A 2 3.67 2.66 25.12
CA ALA A 2 3.70 1.26 24.70
C ALA A 2 3.19 1.17 23.27
N HIS A 3 3.86 0.36 22.44
CA HIS A 3 3.46 0.10 21.06
C HIS A 3 2.96 -1.35 20.98
N ASN A 4 1.74 -1.53 20.51
CA ASN A 4 1.19 -2.85 20.27
C ASN A 4 1.58 -3.30 18.86
N PRO A 5 2.25 -4.45 18.70
CA PRO A 5 2.56 -4.98 17.38
C PRO A 5 1.27 -5.38 16.66
N VAL A 6 1.19 -5.03 15.37
CA VAL A 6 0.09 -5.39 14.49
C VAL A 6 0.69 -6.06 13.26
N GLY A 7 0.30 -7.30 13.01
CA GLY A 7 0.84 -8.06 11.89
C GLY A 7 2.16 -8.78 12.20
N ILE A 8 2.77 -9.30 11.15
CA ILE A 8 3.97 -10.16 11.22
C ILE A 8 5.21 -9.28 11.11
N ASN A 9 6.24 -9.62 11.89
CA ASN A 9 7.57 -9.05 11.72
C ASN A 9 8.16 -9.52 10.38
N SER A 10 8.67 -8.59 9.61
CA SER A 10 9.30 -8.83 8.31
C SER A 10 10.77 -8.39 8.33
N THR A 11 11.55 -8.89 7.39
CA THR A 11 13.00 -8.64 7.35
C THR A 11 13.46 -8.29 5.95
N LEU A 12 14.28 -7.25 5.81
CA LEU A 12 15.07 -6.92 4.62
C LEU A 12 16.53 -7.24 4.90
N THR A 13 17.20 -7.90 3.95
CA THR A 13 18.66 -7.99 3.96
C THR A 13 19.22 -6.70 3.40
N THR A 14 20.12 -6.06 4.14
CA THR A 14 20.79 -4.82 3.75
C THR A 14 22.18 -5.09 3.21
N ASN A 15 22.67 -4.22 2.33
CA ASN A 15 24.03 -4.23 1.81
C ASN A 15 24.50 -2.78 1.54
N THR A 16 25.78 -2.60 1.26
CA THR A 16 26.40 -1.28 1.05
C THR A 16 26.25 -0.72 -0.37
N THR A 17 25.81 -1.54 -1.31
CA THR A 17 25.87 -1.20 -2.75
C THR A 17 24.51 -0.85 -3.35
N SER A 18 23.41 -1.25 -2.71
CA SER A 18 22.08 -1.06 -3.29
C SER A 18 21.01 -0.80 -2.25
N GLY A 19 20.50 0.42 -2.25
CA GLY A 19 19.30 0.78 -1.51
C GLY A 19 17.99 0.44 -2.25
N THR A 20 18.06 -0.37 -3.32
CA THR A 20 16.88 -0.76 -4.11
C THR A 20 16.21 -2.04 -3.61
N THR A 21 16.81 -2.76 -2.66
CA THR A 21 16.13 -3.88 -2.00
C THR A 21 14.94 -3.33 -1.22
N ARG A 22 13.74 -3.69 -1.67
CA ARG A 22 12.48 -3.18 -1.13
C ARG A 22 11.69 -4.31 -0.48
N SER A 23 11.02 -3.98 0.60
CA SER A 23 9.92 -4.81 1.08
C SER A 23 8.76 -4.69 0.09
N VAL A 24 8.17 -5.80 -0.29
CA VAL A 24 6.81 -5.81 -0.82
C VAL A 24 5.90 -5.83 0.39
N ASP A 25 5.71 -4.71 1.05
CA ASP A 25 4.84 -4.73 2.20
C ASP A 25 3.44 -4.30 1.86
N LYS A 26 2.84 -5.07 2.29
CA LYS A 26 1.49 -5.51 2.38
C LYS A 26 0.76 -4.55 3.30
N THR A 27 -0.09 -3.71 2.71
CA THR A 27 -1.22 -3.14 3.42
C THR A 27 -0.98 -2.87 4.90
N LEU A 28 -0.58 -1.66 5.22
CA LEU A 28 -0.70 -1.16 6.57
C LEU A 28 -2.18 -1.07 6.93
N HIS A 29 -2.66 -2.14 7.50
CA HIS A 29 -4.01 -2.19 8.01
C HIS A 29 -4.06 -1.54 9.38
N LYS A 30 -4.65 -0.38 9.49
CA LYS A 30 -5.01 0.25 10.77
C LYS A 30 -3.83 0.76 11.61
N THR A 31 -2.62 0.87 11.08
CA THR A 31 -1.50 1.46 11.80
C THR A 31 -0.92 2.62 11.05
N ASP A 32 -0.58 3.64 11.79
CA ASP A 32 0.06 4.86 11.32
C ASP A 32 1.57 4.87 11.60
N ALA A 33 2.12 3.77 12.11
CA ALA A 33 3.51 3.68 12.51
C ALA A 33 4.15 2.32 12.19
N LEU A 34 5.44 2.36 11.91
CA LEU A 34 6.30 1.23 11.64
C LEU A 34 7.44 1.20 12.67
N ARG A 35 7.55 0.13 13.42
CA ARG A 35 8.74 -0.15 14.22
C ARG A 35 9.79 -0.80 13.34
N VAL A 36 11.00 -0.30 13.40
CA VAL A 36 12.15 -0.81 12.66
C VAL A 36 13.31 -1.07 13.60
N VAL A 37 14.12 -2.10 13.30
CA VAL A 37 15.30 -2.48 14.08
C VAL A 37 16.41 -2.87 13.11
N ALA A 38 17.57 -2.23 13.20
CA ALA A 38 18.76 -2.61 12.43
C ALA A 38 19.58 -3.66 13.21
N VAL A 39 19.96 -4.77 12.58
CA VAL A 39 20.70 -5.87 13.20
C VAL A 39 21.87 -6.30 12.32
N GLY A 40 23.05 -6.37 12.91
CA GLY A 40 24.30 -6.74 12.24
C GLY A 40 25.03 -5.57 11.59
N ALA A 41 24.31 -4.55 11.14
CA ALA A 41 24.83 -3.30 10.60
C ALA A 41 23.81 -2.19 10.81
N GLY A 42 24.25 -0.92 10.79
CA GLY A 42 23.36 0.23 10.69
C GLY A 42 22.73 0.30 9.29
N ALA A 43 21.60 1.00 9.17
CA ALA A 43 20.88 1.12 7.91
C ALA A 43 20.25 2.50 7.71
N HIS A 44 20.34 3.01 6.47
CA HIS A 44 19.54 4.13 6.00
C HIS A 44 18.21 3.60 5.44
N ILE A 45 17.10 4.25 5.78
CA ILE A 45 15.74 3.78 5.47
C ILE A 45 15.00 4.81 4.65
N ALA A 46 14.37 4.35 3.57
CA ALA A 46 13.43 5.12 2.78
C ALA A 46 12.07 4.39 2.74
N ILE A 47 10.97 5.16 2.82
CA ILE A 47 9.60 4.64 2.79
C ILE A 47 8.82 5.40 1.72
N GLY A 48 8.05 4.71 0.92
CA GLY A 48 7.27 5.32 -0.15
C GLY A 48 6.67 4.30 -1.12
N THR A 49 6.18 4.78 -2.26
CA THR A 49 5.61 3.94 -3.32
C THR A 49 6.65 3.00 -3.93
N PHE A 50 7.79 3.56 -4.37
CA PHE A 50 8.95 2.80 -4.87
C PHE A 50 10.23 3.41 -4.32
N PRO A 51 10.48 3.30 -3.01
CA PRO A 51 11.60 3.98 -2.40
C PRO A 51 12.93 3.38 -2.83
N THR A 52 13.96 4.22 -2.87
CA THR A 52 15.35 3.81 -2.95
C THR A 52 16.07 4.46 -1.78
N ALA A 53 16.67 3.65 -0.92
CA ALA A 53 17.41 4.14 0.22
C ALA A 53 18.80 4.63 -0.23
N THR A 54 19.22 5.78 0.29
CA THR A 54 20.52 6.40 0.07
C THR A 54 21.09 6.86 1.41
N THR A 55 22.34 7.22 1.45
CA THR A 55 23.00 7.76 2.65
C THR A 55 22.41 9.10 3.14
N ALA A 56 21.57 9.75 2.35
CA ALA A 56 20.85 10.95 2.75
C ALA A 56 19.53 10.65 3.49
N ASN A 57 19.07 9.39 3.51
CA ASN A 57 17.85 9.00 4.18
C ASN A 57 18.09 8.79 5.69
N TYR A 58 16.98 8.62 6.43
CA TYR A 58 17.00 8.43 7.87
C TYR A 58 17.86 7.22 8.26
N TYR A 59 18.77 7.41 9.20
CA TYR A 59 19.73 6.40 9.65
C TYR A 59 19.32 5.79 10.99
N ILE A 60 19.44 4.48 11.10
CA ILE A 60 19.28 3.72 12.34
C ILE A 60 20.57 2.96 12.61
N ALA A 61 21.15 3.15 13.78
CA ALA A 61 22.38 2.47 14.14
C ALA A 61 22.14 0.99 14.44
N ASN A 62 23.21 0.19 14.33
CA ASN A 62 23.13 -1.25 14.64
C ASN A 62 22.66 -1.49 16.08
N GLY A 63 21.65 -2.33 16.24
CA GLY A 63 21.04 -2.66 17.52
C GLY A 63 19.97 -1.68 17.99
N GLU A 64 19.78 -0.55 17.30
CA GLU A 64 18.76 0.43 17.66
C GLU A 64 17.38 0.07 17.08
N SER A 65 16.36 0.53 17.79
CA SER A 65 14.96 0.35 17.43
C SER A 65 14.26 1.70 17.41
N GLU A 66 13.61 1.99 16.28
CA GLU A 66 12.87 3.23 16.06
C GLU A 66 11.43 2.97 15.68
N VAL A 67 10.56 3.94 15.96
CA VAL A 67 9.17 3.95 15.51
C VAL A 67 8.95 5.13 14.57
N ILE A 68 8.72 4.84 13.31
CA ILE A 68 8.53 5.82 12.25
C ILE A 68 7.05 6.01 12.01
N THR A 69 6.58 7.23 12.09
CA THR A 69 5.19 7.59 11.75
C THR A 69 5.03 7.67 10.23
N LEU A 70 3.98 7.04 9.71
CA LEU A 70 3.73 6.90 8.28
C LEU A 70 2.59 7.80 7.76
N GLY A 71 1.94 8.52 8.65
CA GLY A 71 0.72 9.26 8.36
C GLY A 71 -0.53 8.37 8.41
N ALA A 72 -1.69 8.98 8.18
CA ALA A 72 -2.96 8.26 8.23
C ALA A 72 -3.04 7.18 7.14
N CYS A 73 -3.36 5.95 7.54
CA CYS A 73 -3.65 4.88 6.60
C CYS A 73 -4.96 5.20 5.87
N ARG A 74 -4.88 5.37 4.55
CA ARG A 74 -6.05 5.63 3.69
C ARG A 74 -6.71 4.31 3.34
N ASN A 75 -8.01 4.22 3.55
CA ASN A 75 -8.82 3.10 3.12
C ASN A 75 -10.19 3.56 2.65
N GLN A 76 -10.81 2.79 1.77
CA GLN A 76 -12.13 3.05 1.26
C GLN A 76 -12.83 1.75 0.84
N THR A 77 -14.11 1.63 1.20
CA THR A 77 -14.96 0.55 0.70
C THR A 77 -15.17 0.71 -0.81
N VAL A 78 -15.18 -0.40 -1.52
CA VAL A 78 -15.36 -0.48 -2.96
C VAL A 78 -16.74 -1.07 -3.27
N VAL A 79 -17.47 -0.44 -4.19
CA VAL A 79 -18.82 -0.88 -4.61
C VAL A 79 -18.87 -1.39 -6.05
N GLY A 80 -17.81 -1.17 -6.82
CA GLY A 80 -17.72 -1.66 -8.18
C GLY A 80 -16.30 -1.85 -8.64
N ILE A 81 -16.05 -2.91 -9.40
CA ILE A 81 -14.75 -3.22 -10.01
C ILE A 81 -15.01 -3.67 -11.43
N VAL A 82 -14.29 -3.07 -12.38
CA VAL A 82 -14.31 -3.48 -13.79
C VAL A 82 -12.91 -3.37 -14.39
N THR A 83 -12.65 -4.13 -15.43
CA THR A 83 -11.42 -3.98 -16.25
C THR A 83 -11.71 -3.12 -17.47
N VAL A 84 -10.74 -2.30 -17.87
CA VAL A 84 -10.79 -1.52 -19.11
C VAL A 84 -9.51 -1.77 -19.90
N GLY A 85 -9.65 -1.99 -21.20
CA GLY A 85 -8.49 -2.14 -22.09
C GLY A 85 -7.71 -0.85 -22.24
N VAL A 86 -6.39 -0.96 -22.38
CA VAL A 86 -5.51 0.17 -22.72
C VAL A 86 -5.34 0.21 -24.24
N ALA A 87 -5.85 1.28 -24.88
CA ALA A 87 -5.80 1.42 -26.32
C ALA A 87 -4.38 1.26 -26.88
N GLY A 88 -4.27 0.48 -27.97
CA GLY A 88 -3.00 0.22 -28.65
C GLY A 88 -2.08 -0.76 -27.93
N THR A 89 -2.53 -1.44 -26.88
CA THR A 89 -1.76 -2.43 -26.14
C THR A 89 -2.58 -3.69 -25.85
N ASN A 90 -1.92 -4.77 -25.45
CA ASN A 90 -2.58 -5.97 -24.93
C ASN A 90 -2.74 -5.95 -23.41
N LYS A 91 -2.81 -4.75 -22.82
CA LYS A 91 -2.92 -4.56 -21.38
C LYS A 91 -4.32 -4.11 -20.99
N SER A 92 -4.71 -4.42 -19.77
CA SER A 92 -5.89 -3.89 -19.13
C SER A 92 -5.51 -3.05 -17.90
N ARG A 93 -6.46 -2.30 -17.39
CA ARG A 93 -6.41 -1.59 -16.12
C ARG A 93 -7.64 -1.89 -15.31
N THR A 94 -7.51 -1.79 -13.99
CA THR A 94 -8.64 -1.96 -13.08
C THR A 94 -9.25 -0.62 -12.74
N VAL A 95 -10.56 -0.48 -12.94
CA VAL A 95 -11.36 0.66 -12.46
C VAL A 95 -12.08 0.23 -11.20
N VAL A 96 -11.89 0.99 -10.14
CA VAL A 96 -12.55 0.79 -8.85
C VAL A 96 -13.48 1.97 -8.59
N ALA A 97 -14.73 1.68 -8.22
CA ALA A 97 -15.75 2.67 -7.89
C ALA A 97 -16.03 2.68 -6.38
N PHE A 98 -16.15 3.88 -5.82
CA PHE A 98 -16.48 4.11 -4.43
C PHE A 98 -17.98 4.38 -4.23
N PRO A 99 -18.52 4.25 -3.01
CA PRO A 99 -19.91 4.56 -2.71
C PRO A 99 -20.29 5.98 -3.13
N GLU A 100 -21.55 6.16 -3.51
CA GLU A 100 -22.07 7.48 -3.88
C GLU A 100 -21.85 8.52 -2.76
N GLY A 101 -21.51 9.72 -3.16
CA GLY A 101 -21.25 10.83 -2.24
C GLY A 101 -19.95 10.74 -1.44
N THR A 102 -19.18 9.65 -1.61
CA THR A 102 -17.85 9.55 -1.00
C THR A 102 -16.78 10.00 -1.99
N GLY A 103 -15.82 10.78 -1.49
CA GLY A 103 -14.63 11.13 -2.25
C GLY A 103 -13.65 9.97 -2.34
N SER A 104 -12.67 10.05 -3.26
CA SER A 104 -11.51 9.17 -3.24
C SER A 104 -10.48 9.72 -2.25
N PRO A 105 -10.03 8.93 -1.27
CA PRO A 105 -8.88 9.32 -0.46
C PRO A 105 -7.55 9.14 -1.18
N PHE A 106 -7.56 8.52 -2.38
CA PHE A 106 -6.36 8.20 -3.16
C PHE A 106 -6.15 9.23 -4.27
N GLN A 107 -4.89 9.47 -4.61
CA GLN A 107 -4.43 10.40 -5.61
C GLN A 107 -3.62 9.69 -6.70
N LEU A 108 -3.40 10.36 -7.82
CA LEU A 108 -2.50 9.91 -8.88
C LEU A 108 -1.11 9.64 -8.32
N GLY A 109 -0.55 8.47 -8.60
CA GLY A 109 0.76 8.04 -8.10
C GLY A 109 0.75 7.31 -6.75
N ASP A 110 -0.38 7.29 -6.04
CA ASP A 110 -0.49 6.47 -4.82
C ASP A 110 -0.40 4.98 -5.17
N ALA A 111 0.27 4.20 -4.32
CA ALA A 111 0.17 2.76 -4.38
C ALA A 111 -0.98 2.25 -3.53
N VAL A 112 -1.70 1.26 -4.03
CA VAL A 112 -2.88 0.70 -3.39
C VAL A 112 -2.90 -0.81 -3.45
N THR A 113 -3.59 -1.42 -2.50
CA THR A 113 -3.86 -2.85 -2.42
C THR A 113 -5.37 -3.06 -2.32
N LEU A 114 -5.90 -3.96 -3.13
CA LEU A 114 -7.31 -4.33 -3.13
C LEU A 114 -7.48 -5.71 -2.50
N THR A 115 -8.46 -5.81 -1.62
CA THR A 115 -8.90 -7.09 -1.03
C THR A 115 -10.40 -7.22 -1.21
N VAL A 116 -10.81 -8.33 -1.81
CA VAL A 116 -12.23 -8.68 -2.04
C VAL A 116 -12.50 -10.04 -1.42
N THR A 117 -13.53 -10.11 -0.58
CA THR A 117 -13.94 -11.36 0.04
C THR A 117 -14.70 -12.23 -0.98
N ASN A 118 -14.36 -13.53 -1.05
CA ASN A 118 -14.97 -14.52 -1.94
C ASN A 118 -14.84 -14.26 -3.46
N GLN A 119 -14.01 -13.29 -3.85
CA GLN A 119 -13.67 -13.03 -5.25
C GLN A 119 -12.17 -12.70 -5.36
N ASP A 120 -11.31 -13.64 -4.93
CA ASP A 120 -9.85 -13.46 -4.77
C ASP A 120 -9.13 -13.11 -6.08
N TYR A 121 -9.72 -13.40 -7.23
CA TYR A 121 -9.16 -13.02 -8.53
C TYR A 121 -9.12 -11.50 -8.76
N TRP A 122 -9.86 -10.71 -7.98
CA TRP A 122 -9.75 -9.25 -7.98
C TRP A 122 -8.61 -8.74 -7.10
N ASN A 123 -8.09 -9.57 -6.18
CA ASN A 123 -7.07 -9.16 -5.23
C ASN A 123 -5.77 -8.80 -5.93
N PHE A 124 -5.21 -7.68 -5.55
CA PHE A 124 -3.85 -7.29 -5.95
C PHE A 124 -3.15 -6.54 -4.82
N THR A 125 -1.83 -6.52 -4.89
CA THR A 125 -0.99 -5.84 -3.90
C THR A 125 -0.13 -4.78 -4.58
N HIS A 126 -0.09 -3.58 -4.00
CA HIS A 126 0.83 -2.51 -4.35
C HIS A 126 0.83 -2.14 -5.83
N GLN A 127 -0.33 -1.79 -6.35
CA GLN A 127 -0.51 -1.27 -7.72
C GLN A 127 -0.72 0.24 -7.71
N ILE A 128 -0.34 0.91 -8.78
CA ILE A 128 -0.31 2.38 -8.86
C ILE A 128 -1.64 2.93 -9.38
N VAL A 129 -2.13 3.98 -8.73
CA VAL A 129 -3.24 4.79 -9.21
C VAL A 129 -2.75 5.65 -10.38
N VAL A 130 -3.28 5.41 -11.57
CA VAL A 130 -2.90 6.10 -12.82
C VAL A 130 -3.99 7.02 -13.35
N GLY A 131 -5.09 7.15 -12.65
CA GLY A 131 -6.16 8.08 -12.98
C GLY A 131 -7.19 8.21 -11.88
N VAL A 132 -7.83 9.37 -11.83
CA VAL A 132 -8.98 9.65 -10.96
C VAL A 132 -10.05 10.27 -11.83
N SER A 133 -11.26 9.74 -11.78
CA SER A 133 -12.39 10.25 -12.56
C SER A 133 -13.68 10.21 -11.74
N THR A 134 -14.64 11.02 -12.17
CA THR A 134 -16.01 10.96 -11.67
C THR A 134 -16.91 10.39 -12.77
N SER A 135 -17.88 9.61 -12.38
CA SER A 135 -18.91 9.11 -13.29
C SER A 135 -20.29 9.35 -12.67
N THR A 136 -21.20 9.87 -13.48
CA THR A 136 -22.60 10.01 -13.08
C THR A 136 -23.30 8.65 -13.29
N ASN A 137 -24.00 8.15 -12.29
CA ASN A 137 -24.86 7.01 -12.45
C ASN A 137 -26.21 7.43 -13.08
N PRO A 138 -27.09 6.47 -13.47
CA PRO A 138 -28.42 6.78 -14.03
C PRO A 138 -29.32 7.61 -13.11
N SER A 139 -29.06 7.61 -11.80
CA SER A 139 -29.82 8.39 -10.81
C SER A 139 -29.29 9.84 -10.65
N GLY A 140 -28.28 10.24 -11.42
CA GLY A 140 -27.70 11.58 -11.37
C GLY A 140 -26.67 11.82 -10.25
N PHE A 141 -26.35 10.81 -9.45
CA PHE A 141 -25.35 10.90 -8.41
C PHE A 141 -23.94 10.62 -8.96
N PHE A 142 -22.94 11.26 -8.37
CA PHE A 142 -21.55 11.08 -8.77
C PHE A 142 -20.88 9.96 -7.97
N ASN A 143 -20.38 8.94 -8.68
CA ASN A 143 -19.46 7.96 -8.12
C ASN A 143 -18.05 8.34 -8.48
N GLN A 144 -17.20 8.50 -7.48
CA GLN A 144 -15.79 8.68 -7.74
C GLN A 144 -15.14 7.34 -8.10
N ARG A 145 -14.31 7.35 -9.13
CA ARG A 145 -13.61 6.17 -9.64
C ARG A 145 -12.13 6.44 -9.73
N ILE A 146 -11.33 5.42 -9.48
CA ILE A 146 -9.91 5.46 -9.74
C ILE A 146 -9.53 4.37 -10.75
N LEU A 147 -8.51 4.67 -11.53
CA LEU A 147 -7.90 3.76 -12.49
C LEU A 147 -6.58 3.28 -11.92
N ILE A 148 -6.40 1.98 -11.85
CA ILE A 148 -5.24 1.34 -11.25
C ILE A 148 -4.49 0.55 -12.32
N ASP A 149 -3.17 0.67 -12.34
CA ASP A 149 -2.30 -0.01 -13.31
C ASP A 149 -2.08 -1.47 -12.89
N ASN A 150 -3.19 -2.22 -12.88
CA ASN A 150 -3.19 -3.65 -12.62
C ASN A 150 -3.68 -4.39 -13.86
N ASP A 151 -2.79 -5.18 -14.46
CA ASP A 151 -3.01 -5.83 -15.76
C ASP A 151 -3.49 -7.27 -15.59
N TYR A 152 -4.73 -7.52 -15.98
CA TYR A 152 -5.31 -8.87 -16.07
C TYR A 152 -5.25 -9.45 -17.49
N GLY A 153 -4.62 -8.74 -18.45
CA GLY A 153 -4.64 -9.07 -19.87
C GLY A 153 -5.90 -8.60 -20.61
N VAL A 154 -5.81 -8.51 -21.92
CA VAL A 154 -6.95 -8.15 -22.79
C VAL A 154 -7.88 -9.35 -22.96
N GLY A 155 -9.18 -9.10 -22.84
CA GLY A 155 -10.21 -10.12 -22.99
C GLY A 155 -10.52 -10.90 -21.71
N TYR A 156 -9.88 -10.56 -20.60
CA TYR A 156 -10.23 -11.15 -19.31
C TYR A 156 -11.53 -10.48 -18.78
N ALA A 157 -12.62 -11.17 -18.94
CA ALA A 157 -13.91 -10.75 -18.35
C ALA A 157 -14.08 -11.42 -16.99
N HIS A 158 -13.66 -10.75 -15.93
CA HIS A 158 -14.04 -11.18 -14.59
C HIS A 158 -15.52 -10.90 -14.35
N THR A 159 -16.16 -11.79 -13.59
CA THR A 159 -17.51 -11.52 -13.08
C THR A 159 -17.45 -10.24 -12.24
N ALA A 160 -18.39 -9.32 -12.47
CA ALA A 160 -18.50 -8.08 -11.73
C ALA A 160 -18.50 -8.33 -10.21
N LEU A 161 -18.09 -7.33 -9.44
CA LEU A 161 -18.13 -7.42 -7.98
C LEU A 161 -19.56 -7.77 -7.53
N VAL A 162 -19.69 -8.87 -6.79
CA VAL A 162 -20.95 -9.28 -6.19
C VAL A 162 -21.26 -8.34 -5.02
N ALA A 163 -22.45 -7.74 -5.02
CA ALA A 163 -22.83 -6.70 -4.06
C ALA A 163 -22.78 -7.14 -2.58
N THR A 164 -22.85 -8.44 -2.31
CA THR A 164 -22.75 -9.02 -0.96
C THR A 164 -21.30 -9.23 -0.52
N ASN A 165 -20.32 -9.14 -1.42
CA ASN A 165 -18.92 -9.31 -1.09
C ASN A 165 -18.35 -8.00 -0.57
N PHE A 166 -17.62 -8.11 0.54
CA PHE A 166 -16.89 -6.97 1.06
C PHE A 166 -15.62 -6.74 0.21
N ALA A 167 -15.47 -5.53 -0.27
CA ALA A 167 -14.29 -5.10 -1.01
C ALA A 167 -13.74 -3.81 -0.41
N GLU A 168 -12.44 -3.78 -0.17
CA GLU A 168 -11.75 -2.64 0.41
C GLU A 168 -10.44 -2.35 -0.33
N LEU A 169 -10.27 -1.08 -0.68
CA LEU A 169 -9.03 -0.55 -1.23
C LEU A 169 -8.26 0.19 -0.14
N ARG A 170 -6.97 -0.08 -0.02
CA ARG A 170 -6.09 0.51 0.99
C ARG A 170 -4.84 1.08 0.37
N GLY A 171 -4.36 2.20 0.90
CA GLY A 171 -3.02 2.70 0.59
C GLY A 171 -1.95 1.68 1.00
N SER A 172 -0.90 1.58 0.21
CA SER A 172 0.24 0.72 0.49
C SER A 172 1.56 1.45 0.27
N PHE A 173 2.62 1.00 0.93
CA PHE A 173 3.97 1.51 0.72
C PHE A 173 5.00 0.37 0.83
N MET A 174 6.20 0.68 0.40
CA MET A 174 7.36 -0.18 0.55
C MET A 174 8.38 0.48 1.47
N VAL A 175 9.18 -0.34 2.11
CA VAL A 175 10.38 0.07 2.85
C VAL A 175 11.59 -0.35 2.05
N ALA A 176 12.56 0.53 1.87
CA ALA A 176 13.87 0.22 1.31
C ALA A 176 14.95 0.51 2.34
N ALA A 177 16.03 -0.23 2.31
CA ALA A 177 17.15 -0.05 3.22
C ALA A 177 18.48 -0.18 2.50
N LEU A 178 19.42 0.72 2.85
CA LEU A 178 20.84 0.68 2.48
C LEU A 178 21.64 0.51 3.77
N GLY A 179 22.43 -0.55 3.89
CA GLY A 179 23.24 -0.82 5.08
C GLY A 179 24.65 -0.25 4.99
N ASP A 180 25.27 0.04 6.14
CA ASP A 180 26.70 0.34 6.22
C ASP A 180 27.57 -0.90 5.98
N ALA A 181 26.99 -2.08 6.20
CA ALA A 181 27.55 -3.39 5.92
C ALA A 181 26.40 -4.37 5.62
N THR A 182 26.73 -5.63 5.39
CA THR A 182 25.72 -6.68 5.30
C THR A 182 25.05 -6.88 6.66
N GLY A 183 23.75 -6.69 6.70
CA GLY A 183 22.93 -6.79 7.92
C GLY A 183 21.48 -7.08 7.59
N LYS A 184 20.60 -6.84 8.54
CA LYS A 184 19.16 -7.03 8.43
C LYS A 184 18.42 -5.83 9.00
N LEU A 185 17.39 -5.37 8.29
CA LEU A 185 16.39 -4.47 8.82
C LEU A 185 15.13 -5.28 9.15
N HIS A 186 14.81 -5.41 10.42
CA HIS A 186 13.52 -5.94 10.86
C HIS A 186 12.51 -4.80 10.93
N TYR A 187 11.31 -5.02 10.43
CA TYR A 187 10.25 -4.03 10.48
C TYR A 187 8.91 -4.68 10.79
N GLN A 188 8.10 -3.98 11.56
CA GLN A 188 6.79 -4.45 12.00
C GLN A 188 5.84 -3.27 12.13
N GLN A 189 4.61 -3.44 11.67
CA GLN A 189 3.55 -2.48 11.92
C GLN A 189 3.22 -2.43 13.40
N VAL A 190 3.09 -1.24 13.94
CA VAL A 190 2.74 -1.03 15.34
C VAL A 190 1.65 0.03 15.45
N GLN A 191 0.83 -0.12 16.46
CA GLN A 191 -0.17 0.87 16.83
C GLN A 191 0.27 1.56 18.12
N SER A 192 0.28 2.89 18.13
CA SER A 192 0.43 3.61 19.38
C SER A 192 -0.80 3.37 20.24
N SER A 193 -0.61 2.81 21.43
CA SER A 193 -1.68 2.84 22.42
C SER A 193 -1.91 4.31 22.79
N LYS A 194 -3.01 4.91 22.33
CA LYS A 194 -3.51 6.11 23.00
C LYS A 194 -3.72 5.71 24.44
N GLY A 195 -2.97 6.32 25.36
CA GLY A 195 -3.20 6.10 26.77
C GLY A 195 -4.68 6.29 27.05
N ALA A 196 -5.25 5.35 27.77
CA ALA A 196 -6.63 5.46 28.27
C ALA A 196 -6.67 6.58 29.32
N ASN A 197 -6.62 7.83 28.86
CA ASN A 197 -6.85 9.03 29.66
C ASN A 197 -7.57 10.04 28.76
N GLY A 198 -8.85 10.06 28.87
CA GLY A 198 -9.74 11.05 28.32
C GLY A 198 -11.12 10.83 28.81
#